data_dfd48562dd1dec85ab85367ab15614a4
#
_entry.id   dfd48562dd1dec85ab85367ab15614a4
#
_cell.length_a   1.000
_cell.length_b   1.000
_cell.length_c   1.000
_cell.angle_alpha   90.00
_cell.angle_beta   90.00
_cell.angle_gamma   90.00
#
_symmetry.space_group_name_H-M   'P 1'
#
loop_
_entity.id
_entity.type
_entity.pdbx_description
1 polymer ?
#
loop_
_entity_poly.entity_id
_entity_poly.type
_entity_poly.pdbx_seq_one_letter_code
_entity_poly.pdbx_strand_id
1 'polypeptide(L)'
;YCTMTRRDCFLGYWMLKSYEKYSSVKSLLDNALYLEDREVDLDIIKLWITILIWFTSLNDCYIRDNASKGLTNLIRLYPSITLYAIKKFEKIDDDYLQERLWGSIYASLILNEDNERIEKVVEYIYREYIQNKKIPKNVLLRDYFKNIAEFSEKKGILKYNISFFKAPYKSKKIEKIKKIDVPLKDRELYYNCTKSDFAIYTIPKAVMDYGFSQVDVGELIYSEIINNNYSSKITELNSYIDYNYGSERLRDETVERIGKKYQKIYLYRILGQIYDNFPDKINSDSEQGNEFREIDLTSLPYSQLKYNLVGNELSYNFDDTDNITLEEWLKKEDIYTISREILSFDDNFLLKGYFSIKKKESELENLPLKEIWIHINSYLIRKEDLKKCKKFFKGKDFWGRWLPEGFNFYENWIGEYPWSKAYLNIIQDFEEKRDIPIKLIPTAHDFINEKDSKFCKNNISEKFLFPSEIFFENLNLKWNGENVYLLGSEPMFLINNGKSHSIYSNKKLLEGYLNDSDYILVWTILGEKRYLEGKIDSFSGSMTFSQSFILENSLIKRIHIFSKFNPPWKNEK
;
A
#
# COMPACT_ATOMS: atom_id res chain seq x y z
N TYR A 1 2.98 31.33 -14.70
CA TYR A 1 2.85 29.92 -14.35
C TYR A 1 2.93 29.06 -15.61
N CYS A 2 3.68 27.96 -15.54
CA CYS A 2 3.81 26.99 -16.62
C CYS A 2 2.62 26.04 -16.61
N THR A 3 2.13 25.61 -17.78
CA THR A 3 1.07 24.57 -17.85
C THR A 3 1.55 23.25 -17.24
N MET A 4 0.63 22.41 -16.75
CA MET A 4 0.95 21.08 -16.20
C MET A 4 1.82 20.28 -17.17
N THR A 5 1.41 20.17 -18.42
CA THR A 5 2.14 19.45 -19.47
C THR A 5 3.59 19.92 -19.63
N ARG A 6 3.81 21.25 -19.62
CA ARG A 6 5.15 21.82 -19.76
C ARG A 6 6.01 21.55 -18.53
N ARG A 7 5.41 21.59 -17.32
CA ARG A 7 6.11 21.23 -16.07
C ARG A 7 6.54 19.77 -16.11
N ASP A 8 5.62 18.88 -16.45
CA ASP A 8 5.88 17.45 -16.46
C ASP A 8 6.98 17.07 -17.46
N CYS A 9 6.95 17.65 -18.66
CA CYS A 9 8.01 17.44 -19.64
C CYS A 9 9.37 17.92 -19.12
N PHE A 10 9.42 19.10 -18.48
CA PHE A 10 10.66 19.67 -17.99
C PHE A 10 11.18 18.95 -16.75
N LEU A 11 10.34 18.83 -15.72
CA LEU A 11 10.73 18.22 -14.44
C LEU A 11 10.97 16.72 -14.59
N GLY A 12 10.08 16.00 -15.29
CA GLY A 12 10.23 14.57 -15.51
C GLY A 12 11.53 14.24 -16.22
N TYR A 13 11.81 14.92 -17.33
CA TYR A 13 13.05 14.69 -18.09
C TYR A 13 14.31 15.06 -17.31
N TRP A 14 14.29 16.21 -16.64
CA TRP A 14 15.42 16.68 -15.84
C TRP A 14 15.71 15.73 -14.67
N MET A 15 14.69 15.28 -13.96
CA MET A 15 14.84 14.38 -12.83
C MET A 15 15.34 13.01 -13.25
N LEU A 16 14.80 12.42 -14.33
CA LEU A 16 15.27 11.15 -14.85
C LEU A 16 16.76 11.18 -15.22
N LYS A 17 17.25 12.31 -15.75
CA LYS A 17 18.68 12.49 -16.07
C LYS A 17 19.56 12.82 -14.88
N SER A 18 19.02 13.45 -13.85
CA SER A 18 19.80 14.08 -12.80
C SER A 18 19.81 13.27 -11.50
N TYR A 19 18.80 12.43 -11.28
CA TYR A 19 18.65 11.70 -10.01
C TYR A 19 19.82 10.73 -9.77
N GLU A 20 20.26 10.01 -10.78
CA GLU A 20 21.41 9.09 -10.66
C GLU A 20 22.74 9.81 -10.37
N LYS A 21 22.82 11.09 -10.72
CA LYS A 21 24.06 11.88 -10.61
C LYS A 21 24.13 12.78 -9.39
N TYR A 22 23.00 13.11 -8.73
CA TYR A 22 22.99 14.14 -7.68
C TYR A 22 22.50 13.58 -6.35
N SER A 23 23.44 13.33 -5.46
CA SER A 23 23.19 13.08 -4.04
C SER A 23 22.34 14.16 -3.36
N SER A 24 22.27 15.38 -3.93
CA SER A 24 21.51 16.50 -3.37
C SER A 24 20.00 16.28 -3.30
N VAL A 25 19.39 15.66 -4.32
CA VAL A 25 17.93 15.35 -4.28
C VAL A 25 17.67 14.31 -3.21
N LYS A 26 18.47 13.24 -3.19
CA LYS A 26 18.36 12.21 -2.16
C LYS A 26 18.56 12.79 -0.76
N SER A 27 19.60 13.59 -0.55
CA SER A 27 19.86 14.25 0.73
C SER A 27 18.73 15.16 1.15
N LEU A 28 18.09 15.88 0.22
CA LEU A 28 16.93 16.72 0.53
C LEU A 28 15.73 15.89 0.97
N LEU A 29 15.47 14.76 0.29
CA LEU A 29 14.40 13.84 0.67
C LEU A 29 14.68 13.18 2.02
N ASP A 30 15.86 12.62 2.20
CA ASP A 30 16.26 11.94 3.43
C ASP A 30 16.21 12.90 4.63
N ASN A 31 16.72 14.13 4.47
CA ASN A 31 16.64 15.13 5.52
C ASN A 31 15.18 15.50 5.86
N ALA A 32 14.27 15.58 4.88
CA ALA A 32 12.86 15.86 5.14
C ALA A 32 12.17 14.68 5.85
N LEU A 33 12.51 13.45 5.46
CA LEU A 33 11.96 12.22 6.05
C LEU A 33 12.39 12.02 7.49
N TYR A 34 13.66 12.30 7.79
CA TYR A 34 14.30 12.02 9.07
C TYR A 34 14.56 13.26 9.91
N LEU A 35 13.94 14.41 9.56
CA LEU A 35 14.04 15.59 10.39
C LEU A 35 13.37 15.32 11.75
N GLU A 36 14.15 15.48 12.79
CA GLU A 36 13.68 15.46 14.17
C GLU A 36 13.20 16.87 14.59
N ASP A 37 12.58 16.95 15.75
CA ASP A 37 12.17 18.22 16.33
C ASP A 37 13.41 19.09 16.63
N ARG A 38 13.73 19.96 15.69
CA ARG A 38 14.84 20.91 15.76
C ARG A 38 14.35 22.30 15.39
N GLU A 39 14.93 23.30 15.99
CA GLU A 39 14.71 24.67 15.54
C GLU A 39 15.37 24.90 14.17
N VAL A 40 14.55 24.98 13.14
CA VAL A 40 14.96 25.38 11.79
C VAL A 40 14.19 26.62 11.39
N ASP A 41 14.85 27.55 10.73
CA ASP A 41 14.22 28.78 10.23
C ASP A 41 13.00 28.45 9.35
N LEU A 42 11.86 29.08 9.67
CA LEU A 42 10.59 28.84 8.97
C LEU A 42 10.67 29.16 7.47
N ASP A 43 11.51 30.11 7.07
CA ASP A 43 11.65 30.44 5.64
C ASP A 43 12.41 29.31 4.90
N ILE A 44 13.36 28.67 5.54
CA ILE A 44 14.01 27.45 5.01
C ILE A 44 12.97 26.33 4.87
N ILE A 45 12.15 26.10 5.89
CA ILE A 45 11.08 25.10 5.85
C ILE A 45 10.07 25.39 4.73
N LYS A 46 9.68 26.65 4.54
CA LYS A 46 8.78 27.06 3.43
C LYS A 46 9.38 26.79 2.05
N LEU A 47 10.67 27.03 1.87
CA LEU A 47 11.38 26.71 0.63
C LEU A 47 11.42 25.20 0.41
N TRP A 48 11.73 24.46 1.44
CA TRP A 48 11.82 23.01 1.41
C TRP A 48 10.47 22.38 1.04
N ILE A 49 9.40 22.76 1.72
CA ILE A 49 8.04 22.34 1.40
C ILE A 49 7.68 22.68 -0.05
N THR A 50 8.06 23.87 -0.53
CA THR A 50 7.78 24.26 -1.90
C THR A 50 8.43 23.29 -2.91
N ILE A 51 9.66 22.85 -2.67
CA ILE A 51 10.36 21.90 -3.51
C ILE A 51 9.71 20.52 -3.43
N LEU A 52 9.43 20.05 -2.22
CA LEU A 52 8.80 18.75 -2.02
C LEU A 52 7.43 18.65 -2.70
N ILE A 53 6.60 19.70 -2.61
CA ILE A 53 5.30 19.71 -3.29
C ILE A 53 5.48 19.55 -4.81
N TRP A 54 6.48 20.20 -5.43
CA TRP A 54 6.77 19.96 -6.85
C TRP A 54 7.23 18.54 -7.13
N PHE A 55 8.02 17.94 -6.25
CA PHE A 55 8.47 16.56 -6.39
C PHE A 55 7.32 15.55 -6.31
N THR A 56 6.24 15.84 -5.59
CA THR A 56 5.06 14.97 -5.56
C THR A 56 4.36 14.82 -6.90
N SER A 57 4.61 15.71 -7.86
CA SER A 57 4.02 15.65 -9.21
C SER A 57 4.81 14.79 -10.20
N LEU A 58 5.97 14.26 -9.79
CA LEU A 58 6.85 13.47 -10.66
C LEU A 58 6.30 12.08 -10.92
N ASN A 59 6.75 11.51 -12.05
CA ASN A 59 6.43 10.15 -12.45
C ASN A 59 7.41 9.09 -11.91
N ASP A 60 8.42 9.50 -11.15
CA ASP A 60 9.26 8.60 -10.37
C ASP A 60 8.62 8.37 -9.01
N CYS A 61 8.15 7.13 -8.77
CA CYS A 61 7.46 6.75 -7.53
C CYS A 61 8.31 6.97 -6.29
N TYR A 62 9.61 6.64 -6.36
CA TYR A 62 10.50 6.79 -5.22
C TYR A 62 10.61 8.26 -4.77
N ILE A 63 10.86 9.17 -5.73
CA ILE A 63 10.97 10.61 -5.42
C ILE A 63 9.63 11.16 -4.95
N ARG A 64 8.56 10.85 -5.67
CA ARG A 64 7.19 11.30 -5.38
C ARG A 64 6.74 10.92 -3.98
N ASP A 65 6.89 9.65 -3.63
CA ASP A 65 6.37 9.10 -2.37
C ASP A 65 7.23 9.56 -1.20
N ASN A 66 8.56 9.58 -1.34
CA ASN A 66 9.42 10.16 -0.31
C ASN A 66 9.18 11.67 -0.15
N ALA A 67 8.89 12.39 -1.22
CA ALA A 67 8.50 13.80 -1.12
C ALA A 67 7.18 13.98 -0.37
N SER A 68 6.18 13.13 -0.61
CA SER A 68 4.90 13.16 0.12
C SER A 68 5.10 12.85 1.60
N LYS A 69 5.90 11.85 1.95
CA LYS A 69 6.25 11.49 3.33
C LYS A 69 7.03 12.61 4.04
N GLY A 70 8.04 13.15 3.37
CA GLY A 70 8.81 14.28 3.88
C GLY A 70 7.96 15.52 4.08
N LEU A 71 7.02 15.80 3.16
CA LEU A 71 6.04 16.88 3.29
C LEU A 71 5.15 16.71 4.51
N THR A 72 4.63 15.50 4.72
CA THR A 72 3.82 15.18 5.90
C THR A 72 4.62 15.39 7.19
N ASN A 73 5.88 14.93 7.23
CA ASN A 73 6.75 15.09 8.39
C ASN A 73 7.02 16.58 8.70
N LEU A 74 7.35 17.39 7.69
CA LEU A 74 7.61 18.82 7.87
C LEU A 74 6.35 19.56 8.34
N ILE A 75 5.18 19.28 7.76
CA ILE A 75 3.92 19.92 8.19
C ILE A 75 3.54 19.48 9.61
N ARG A 76 3.84 18.24 10.00
CA ARG A 76 3.64 17.75 11.36
C ARG A 76 4.51 18.47 12.38
N LEU A 77 5.79 18.64 12.05
CA LEU A 77 6.77 19.30 12.94
C LEU A 77 6.57 20.82 13.01
N TYR A 78 6.14 21.45 11.93
CA TYR A 78 5.94 22.89 11.82
C TYR A 78 4.47 23.23 11.46
N PRO A 79 3.53 23.07 12.39
CA PRO A 79 2.09 23.24 12.12
C PRO A 79 1.70 24.61 11.52
N SER A 80 2.42 25.66 11.87
CA SER A 80 2.17 27.03 11.39
C SER A 80 2.28 27.20 9.87
N ILE A 81 2.98 26.29 9.17
CA ILE A 81 3.17 26.36 7.72
C ILE A 81 2.02 25.71 6.92
N THR A 82 1.08 25.02 7.57
CA THR A 82 -0.01 24.30 6.88
C THR A 82 -0.77 25.21 5.92
N LEU A 83 -1.26 26.34 6.40
CA LEU A 83 -2.01 27.29 5.56
C LEU A 83 -1.13 27.97 4.50
N TYR A 84 0.16 28.15 4.76
CA TYR A 84 1.09 28.64 3.74
C TYR A 84 1.19 27.67 2.57
N ALA A 85 1.37 26.37 2.83
CA ALA A 85 1.44 25.34 1.80
C ALA A 85 0.16 25.32 0.95
N ILE A 86 -1.01 25.34 1.58
CA ILE A 86 -2.31 25.37 0.90
C ILE A 86 -2.39 26.59 -0.02
N LYS A 87 -2.26 27.80 0.52
CA LYS A 87 -2.44 29.06 -0.22
C LYS A 87 -1.44 29.23 -1.36
N LYS A 88 -0.22 28.72 -1.20
CA LYS A 88 0.82 28.81 -2.24
C LYS A 88 0.48 27.99 -3.48
N PHE A 89 -0.20 26.86 -3.31
CA PHE A 89 -0.49 25.91 -4.38
C PHE A 89 -1.97 25.82 -4.78
N GLU A 90 -2.90 26.51 -4.10
CA GLU A 90 -4.34 26.45 -4.36
C GLU A 90 -4.75 26.75 -5.81
N LYS A 91 -3.96 27.57 -6.54
CA LYS A 91 -4.25 27.97 -7.91
C LYS A 91 -3.54 27.12 -8.96
N ILE A 92 -2.80 26.11 -8.54
CA ILE A 92 -2.11 25.20 -9.47
C ILE A 92 -3.12 24.22 -10.03
N ASP A 93 -3.34 24.27 -11.35
CA ASP A 93 -4.20 23.32 -12.08
C ASP A 93 -3.42 22.01 -12.33
N ASP A 94 -3.31 21.23 -11.28
CA ASP A 94 -2.71 19.90 -11.29
C ASP A 94 -3.33 19.09 -10.16
N ASP A 95 -4.41 18.34 -10.45
CA ASP A 95 -5.15 17.58 -9.45
C ASP A 95 -4.27 16.55 -8.74
N TYR A 96 -3.28 16.00 -9.44
CA TYR A 96 -2.38 15.00 -8.87
C TYR A 96 -1.49 15.61 -7.78
N LEU A 97 -0.98 16.81 -8.02
CA LEU A 97 -0.23 17.58 -7.02
C LEU A 97 -1.14 17.97 -5.84
N GLN A 98 -2.37 18.44 -6.13
CA GLN A 98 -3.34 18.81 -5.10
C GLN A 98 -3.71 17.62 -4.22
N GLU A 99 -3.97 16.45 -4.83
CA GLU A 99 -4.25 15.21 -4.11
C GLU A 99 -3.12 14.87 -3.13
N ARG A 100 -1.87 14.91 -3.57
CA ARG A 100 -0.71 14.62 -2.72
C ARG A 100 -0.51 15.63 -1.60
N LEU A 101 -0.71 16.91 -1.88
CA LEU A 101 -0.66 17.97 -0.87
C LEU A 101 -1.72 17.77 0.21
N TRP A 102 -2.99 17.57 -0.19
CA TRP A 102 -4.07 17.39 0.76
C TRP A 102 -3.98 16.07 1.53
N GLY A 103 -3.48 15.01 0.89
CA GLY A 103 -3.17 13.76 1.56
C GLY A 103 -2.09 13.93 2.64
N SER A 104 -1.02 14.66 2.35
CA SER A 104 0.03 14.97 3.32
C SER A 104 -0.46 15.86 4.46
N ILE A 105 -1.33 16.84 4.16
CA ILE A 105 -1.96 17.67 5.21
C ILE A 105 -2.82 16.81 6.12
N TYR A 106 -3.70 15.98 5.55
CA TYR A 106 -4.57 15.10 6.33
C TYR A 106 -3.77 14.16 7.23
N ALA A 107 -2.75 13.48 6.68
CA ALA A 107 -1.85 12.64 7.45
C ALA A 107 -1.20 13.41 8.60
N SER A 108 -0.72 14.64 8.36
CA SER A 108 -0.09 15.46 9.38
C SER A 108 -1.05 15.90 10.49
N LEU A 109 -2.34 16.12 10.16
CA LEU A 109 -3.37 16.50 11.15
C LEU A 109 -3.65 15.33 12.11
N ILE A 110 -3.65 14.12 11.61
CA ILE A 110 -3.87 12.92 12.43
C ILE A 110 -2.64 12.61 13.27
N LEU A 111 -1.43 12.70 12.69
CA LEU A 111 -0.18 12.41 13.40
C LEU A 111 0.18 13.45 14.47
N ASN A 112 -0.35 14.66 14.36
CA ASN A 112 -0.18 15.71 15.36
C ASN A 112 -1.53 16.41 15.56
N GLU A 113 -2.28 15.95 16.55
CA GLU A 113 -3.67 16.34 16.85
C GLU A 113 -3.78 17.73 17.48
N ASP A 114 -3.49 18.78 16.72
CA ASP A 114 -3.68 20.17 17.11
C ASP A 114 -5.08 20.65 16.69
N ASN A 115 -5.97 20.83 17.67
CA ASN A 115 -7.36 21.21 17.44
C ASN A 115 -7.50 22.57 16.74
N GLU A 116 -6.69 23.56 17.08
CA GLU A 116 -6.74 24.88 16.46
C GLU A 116 -6.35 24.82 14.97
N ARG A 117 -5.34 24.00 14.66
CA ARG A 117 -4.91 23.77 13.28
C ARG A 117 -5.98 23.04 12.46
N ILE A 118 -6.57 21.98 13.03
CA ILE A 118 -7.66 21.23 12.39
C ILE A 118 -8.82 22.18 12.07
N GLU A 119 -9.25 22.99 13.05
CA GLU A 119 -10.32 23.97 12.87
C GLU A 119 -10.00 24.96 11.74
N LYS A 120 -8.80 25.54 11.71
CA LYS A 120 -8.36 26.48 10.66
C LYS A 120 -8.36 25.84 9.26
N VAL A 121 -7.97 24.57 9.14
CA VAL A 121 -7.97 23.86 7.87
C VAL A 121 -9.41 23.59 7.41
N VAL A 122 -10.28 23.12 8.29
CA VAL A 122 -11.72 22.91 8.00
C VAL A 122 -12.39 24.22 7.58
N GLU A 123 -12.13 25.31 8.31
CA GLU A 123 -12.66 26.63 7.98
C GLU A 123 -12.19 27.08 6.59
N TYR A 124 -10.93 26.85 6.24
CA TYR A 124 -10.39 27.14 4.92
C TYR A 124 -11.13 26.34 3.82
N ILE A 125 -11.30 25.02 4.01
CA ILE A 125 -12.04 24.17 3.06
C ILE A 125 -13.47 24.69 2.90
N TYR A 126 -14.16 24.98 4.01
CA TYR A 126 -15.54 25.46 3.95
C TYR A 126 -15.65 26.77 3.17
N ARG A 127 -14.83 27.78 3.49
CA ARG A 127 -14.90 29.09 2.85
C ARG A 127 -14.50 29.06 1.39
N GLU A 128 -13.36 28.46 1.07
CA GLU A 128 -12.80 28.56 -0.27
C GLU A 128 -13.44 27.59 -1.27
N TYR A 129 -13.87 26.43 -0.83
CA TYR A 129 -14.41 25.41 -1.74
C TYR A 129 -15.92 25.25 -1.64
N ILE A 130 -16.49 25.17 -0.44
CA ILE A 130 -17.92 24.88 -0.26
C ILE A 130 -18.75 26.15 -0.43
N GLN A 131 -18.50 27.16 0.37
CA GLN A 131 -19.25 28.44 0.33
C GLN A 131 -19.11 29.14 -1.03
N ASN A 132 -17.92 29.15 -1.60
CA ASN A 132 -17.64 29.73 -2.92
C ASN A 132 -18.05 28.82 -4.08
N LYS A 133 -18.63 27.63 -3.83
CA LYS A 133 -19.07 26.65 -4.84
C LYS A 133 -17.96 26.23 -5.81
N LYS A 134 -16.73 26.14 -5.32
CA LYS A 134 -15.54 25.72 -6.08
C LYS A 134 -15.13 24.28 -5.76
N ILE A 135 -16.11 23.39 -5.58
CA ILE A 135 -15.84 21.99 -5.25
C ILE A 135 -14.95 21.35 -6.32
N PRO A 136 -13.85 20.70 -5.94
CA PRO A 136 -13.00 20.01 -6.89
C PRO A 136 -13.77 18.95 -7.68
N LYS A 137 -13.42 18.77 -8.95
CA LYS A 137 -13.99 17.67 -9.75
C LYS A 137 -13.43 16.32 -9.34
N ASN A 138 -12.18 16.29 -8.90
CA ASN A 138 -11.46 15.10 -8.49
C ASN A 138 -12.06 14.51 -7.21
N VAL A 139 -12.46 13.24 -7.28
CA VAL A 139 -13.13 12.54 -6.17
C VAL A 139 -12.22 12.36 -4.95
N LEU A 140 -10.91 12.15 -5.13
CA LEU A 140 -9.97 11.97 -4.02
C LEU A 140 -9.75 13.27 -3.23
N LEU A 141 -9.73 14.43 -3.92
CA LEU A 141 -9.68 15.73 -3.24
C LEU A 141 -10.93 15.95 -2.37
N ARG A 142 -12.11 15.61 -2.90
CA ARG A 142 -13.36 15.68 -2.13
C ARG A 142 -13.34 14.75 -0.93
N ASP A 143 -12.76 13.57 -1.09
CA ASP A 143 -12.63 12.60 -0.03
C ASP A 143 -11.71 13.11 1.08
N TYR A 144 -10.56 13.69 0.78
CA TYR A 144 -9.72 14.34 1.79
C TYR A 144 -10.46 15.46 2.53
N PHE A 145 -11.24 16.28 1.84
CA PHE A 145 -12.02 17.33 2.50
C PHE A 145 -13.06 16.77 3.46
N LYS A 146 -13.78 15.71 3.01
CA LYS A 146 -14.73 14.97 3.85
C LYS A 146 -14.03 14.40 5.09
N ASN A 147 -12.92 13.74 4.92
CA ASN A 147 -12.23 13.03 5.99
C ASN A 147 -11.63 13.98 7.03
N ILE A 148 -11.11 15.13 6.60
CA ILE A 148 -10.68 16.21 7.52
C ILE A 148 -11.88 16.73 8.33
N ALA A 149 -13.03 16.92 7.69
CA ALA A 149 -14.24 17.37 8.38
C ALA A 149 -14.79 16.30 9.35
N GLU A 150 -14.83 15.02 8.95
CA GLU A 150 -15.23 13.89 9.81
C GLU A 150 -14.29 13.73 11.01
N PHE A 151 -12.99 13.90 10.79
CA PHE A 151 -12.01 13.90 11.89
C PHE A 151 -12.27 15.05 12.88
N SER A 152 -12.56 16.24 12.38
CA SER A 152 -12.95 17.40 13.19
C SER A 152 -14.27 17.15 13.95
N GLU A 153 -15.25 16.47 13.30
CA GLU A 153 -16.53 16.10 13.93
C GLU A 153 -16.32 15.12 15.09
N LYS A 154 -15.51 14.08 14.88
CA LYS A 154 -15.17 13.08 15.92
C LYS A 154 -14.48 13.72 17.12
N LYS A 155 -13.73 14.81 16.92
CA LYS A 155 -13.11 15.59 18.00
C LYS A 155 -14.06 16.59 18.68
N GLY A 156 -15.29 16.72 18.18
CA GLY A 156 -16.26 17.66 18.71
C GLY A 156 -15.94 19.14 18.41
N ILE A 157 -15.09 19.43 17.42
CA ILE A 157 -14.64 20.79 17.07
C ILE A 157 -15.20 21.29 15.73
N LEU A 158 -15.95 20.45 14.99
CA LEU A 158 -16.56 20.85 13.72
C LEU A 158 -17.67 21.88 13.95
N LYS A 159 -17.53 23.07 13.33
CA LYS A 159 -18.51 24.17 13.43
C LYS A 159 -19.57 24.16 12.32
N TYR A 160 -19.44 23.27 11.33
CA TYR A 160 -20.28 23.21 10.13
C TYR A 160 -21.04 21.89 10.09
N ASN A 161 -22.15 21.86 9.34
CA ASN A 161 -22.84 20.61 9.09
C ASN A 161 -21.98 19.72 8.18
N ILE A 162 -21.71 18.51 8.64
CA ILE A 162 -20.88 17.53 7.91
C ILE A 162 -21.42 17.23 6.51
N SER A 163 -22.73 17.34 6.28
CA SER A 163 -23.33 17.10 4.98
C SER A 163 -22.81 18.05 3.88
N PHE A 164 -22.27 19.21 4.24
CA PHE A 164 -21.67 20.12 3.27
C PHE A 164 -20.40 19.56 2.63
N PHE A 165 -19.74 18.64 3.31
CA PHE A 165 -18.50 18.03 2.86
C PHE A 165 -18.72 16.68 2.14
N LYS A 166 -19.98 16.26 1.96
CA LYS A 166 -20.33 14.96 1.36
C LYS A 166 -21.02 15.16 0.00
N ALA A 167 -20.73 14.25 -0.93
CA ALA A 167 -21.48 14.15 -2.17
C ALA A 167 -22.97 13.75 -1.88
N PRO A 168 -23.93 14.04 -2.79
CA PRO A 168 -23.70 14.56 -4.14
C PRO A 168 -23.54 16.08 -4.20
N TYR A 169 -22.65 16.54 -5.06
CA TYR A 169 -22.54 17.96 -5.43
C TYR A 169 -23.18 18.21 -6.78
N LYS A 170 -23.36 19.48 -7.15
CA LYS A 170 -23.86 19.83 -8.48
C LYS A 170 -22.75 19.68 -9.50
N SER A 171 -22.81 18.64 -10.32
CA SER A 171 -21.91 18.45 -11.46
C SER A 171 -22.68 18.29 -12.78
N LYS A 172 -21.97 18.45 -13.89
CA LYS A 172 -22.55 18.23 -15.23
C LYS A 172 -22.94 16.76 -15.37
N LYS A 173 -24.06 16.47 -16.03
CA LYS A 173 -24.45 15.11 -16.37
C LYS A 173 -23.41 14.49 -17.31
N ILE A 174 -23.13 13.21 -17.09
CA ILE A 174 -22.29 12.42 -17.99
C ILE A 174 -23.11 12.12 -19.24
N GLU A 175 -22.66 12.62 -20.37
CA GLU A 175 -23.27 12.37 -21.66
C GLU A 175 -22.65 11.09 -22.27
N LYS A 176 -23.51 10.27 -22.94
CA LYS A 176 -22.97 9.15 -23.73
C LYS A 176 -22.06 9.70 -24.83
N ILE A 177 -20.89 9.11 -24.94
CA ILE A 177 -19.93 9.53 -25.96
C ILE A 177 -20.43 9.11 -27.33
N LYS A 178 -20.36 10.04 -28.27
CA LYS A 178 -20.47 9.73 -29.70
C LYS A 178 -19.17 9.05 -30.12
N LYS A 179 -19.28 8.11 -31.06
CA LYS A 179 -18.11 7.41 -31.63
C LYS A 179 -16.98 8.39 -31.94
N ILE A 180 -15.81 8.14 -31.32
CA ILE A 180 -14.65 9.00 -31.46
C ILE A 180 -13.86 8.58 -32.70
N ASP A 181 -13.58 9.52 -33.57
CA ASP A 181 -12.58 9.33 -34.63
C ASP A 181 -11.19 9.63 -34.04
N VAL A 182 -10.35 8.60 -33.96
CA VAL A 182 -9.03 8.68 -33.31
C VAL A 182 -7.96 8.94 -34.36
N PRO A 183 -7.31 10.12 -34.33
CA PRO A 183 -6.19 10.42 -35.24
C PRO A 183 -5.04 9.40 -35.08
N LEU A 184 -4.31 9.14 -36.16
CA LEU A 184 -3.18 8.18 -36.16
C LEU A 184 -2.17 8.46 -35.07
N LYS A 185 -1.85 9.73 -34.82
CA LYS A 185 -0.89 10.19 -33.79
C LYS A 185 -1.35 9.90 -32.36
N ASP A 186 -2.65 9.71 -32.12
CA ASP A 186 -3.22 9.54 -30.78
C ASP A 186 -3.64 8.08 -30.51
N ARG A 187 -3.40 7.15 -31.43
CA ARG A 187 -3.78 5.74 -31.31
C ARG A 187 -3.20 5.05 -30.08
N GLU A 188 -1.94 5.33 -29.77
CA GLU A 188 -1.31 4.78 -28.58
C GLU A 188 -1.96 5.29 -27.29
N LEU A 189 -2.21 6.61 -27.20
CA LEU A 189 -2.92 7.18 -26.07
C LEU A 189 -4.34 6.59 -25.92
N TYR A 190 -5.06 6.48 -27.04
CA TYR A 190 -6.39 5.87 -27.05
C TYR A 190 -6.35 4.42 -26.59
N TYR A 191 -5.39 3.63 -27.09
CA TYR A 191 -5.17 2.25 -26.65
C TYR A 191 -4.86 2.19 -25.13
N ASN A 192 -4.01 3.07 -24.65
CA ASN A 192 -3.66 3.15 -23.23
C ASN A 192 -4.85 3.50 -22.34
N CYS A 193 -5.80 4.30 -22.83
CA CYS A 193 -7.02 4.66 -22.10
C CYS A 193 -8.11 3.58 -22.15
N THR A 194 -8.17 2.74 -23.21
CA THR A 194 -9.32 1.86 -23.46
C THR A 194 -9.02 0.36 -23.43
N LYS A 195 -7.76 -0.05 -23.60
CA LYS A 195 -7.38 -1.46 -23.80
C LYS A 195 -6.11 -1.90 -23.06
N SER A 196 -5.37 -0.98 -22.44
CA SER A 196 -4.15 -1.34 -21.67
C SER A 196 -4.49 -1.80 -20.25
N ASP A 197 -3.45 -2.14 -19.48
CA ASP A 197 -3.55 -2.54 -18.08
C ASP A 197 -4.40 -1.58 -17.24
N PHE A 198 -4.21 -0.27 -17.43
CA PHE A 198 -5.01 0.74 -16.74
C PHE A 198 -6.51 0.60 -17.06
N ALA A 199 -6.85 0.40 -18.32
CA ALA A 199 -8.25 0.23 -18.74
C ALA A 199 -8.85 -1.09 -18.26
N ILE A 200 -8.06 -2.17 -18.26
CA ILE A 200 -8.55 -3.51 -17.92
C ILE A 200 -8.64 -3.73 -16.41
N TYR A 201 -7.70 -3.19 -15.64
CA TYR A 201 -7.60 -3.50 -14.21
C TYR A 201 -8.05 -2.35 -13.29
N THR A 202 -7.90 -1.08 -13.71
CA THR A 202 -8.24 0.06 -12.85
C THR A 202 -9.65 0.60 -13.09
N ILE A 203 -10.04 0.81 -14.35
CA ILE A 203 -11.35 1.40 -14.66
C ILE A 203 -12.52 0.50 -14.23
N PRO A 204 -12.57 -0.82 -14.53
CA PRO A 204 -13.72 -1.64 -14.19
C PRO A 204 -14.04 -1.63 -12.70
N LYS A 205 -13.01 -1.74 -11.85
CA LYS A 205 -13.17 -1.71 -10.41
C LYS A 205 -13.83 -0.43 -9.90
N ALA A 206 -13.50 0.69 -10.54
CA ALA A 206 -14.00 2.00 -10.12
C ALA A 206 -15.43 2.31 -10.61
N VAL A 207 -15.93 1.64 -11.67
CA VAL A 207 -17.19 2.05 -12.35
C VAL A 207 -18.20 0.93 -12.57
N MET A 208 -17.87 -0.31 -12.26
CA MET A 208 -18.69 -1.49 -12.55
C MET A 208 -20.12 -1.37 -12.00
N ASP A 209 -20.28 -0.88 -10.79
CA ASP A 209 -21.56 -0.77 -10.10
C ASP A 209 -22.45 0.35 -10.64
N TYR A 210 -21.88 1.28 -11.40
CA TYR A 210 -22.60 2.40 -11.99
C TYR A 210 -23.15 2.09 -13.39
N GLY A 211 -22.84 0.90 -13.95
CA GLY A 211 -23.32 0.47 -15.26
C GLY A 211 -22.56 1.11 -16.43
N PHE A 212 -21.34 1.57 -16.20
CA PHE A 212 -20.43 2.04 -17.24
C PHE A 212 -19.48 0.91 -17.67
N SER A 213 -19.25 0.79 -18.99
CA SER A 213 -18.20 -0.09 -19.47
C SER A 213 -16.81 0.56 -19.33
N GLN A 214 -15.77 -0.27 -19.21
CA GLN A 214 -14.40 0.24 -19.21
C GLN A 214 -14.07 1.06 -20.46
N VAL A 215 -14.65 0.67 -21.63
CA VAL A 215 -14.40 1.35 -22.90
C VAL A 215 -15.03 2.73 -22.88
N ASP A 216 -16.29 2.86 -22.41
CA ASP A 216 -16.96 4.16 -22.33
C ASP A 216 -16.18 5.14 -21.44
N VAL A 217 -15.72 4.67 -20.29
CA VAL A 217 -14.93 5.52 -19.38
C VAL A 217 -13.54 5.80 -19.93
N GLY A 218 -12.91 4.82 -20.58
CA GLY A 218 -11.63 5.00 -21.25
C GLY A 218 -11.72 6.05 -22.37
N GLU A 219 -12.81 6.08 -23.13
CA GLU A 219 -13.08 7.09 -24.16
C GLU A 219 -13.32 8.48 -23.55
N LEU A 220 -14.01 8.56 -22.42
CA LEU A 220 -14.16 9.83 -21.67
C LEU A 220 -12.79 10.35 -21.22
N ILE A 221 -11.96 9.49 -20.63
CA ILE A 221 -10.59 9.84 -20.19
C ILE A 221 -9.77 10.35 -21.38
N TYR A 222 -9.78 9.62 -22.48
CA TYR A 222 -9.08 10.03 -23.70
C TYR A 222 -9.53 11.41 -24.20
N SER A 223 -10.86 11.63 -24.28
CA SER A 223 -11.43 12.90 -24.71
C SER A 223 -11.03 14.06 -23.80
N GLU A 224 -11.06 13.86 -22.50
CA GLU A 224 -10.66 14.89 -21.54
C GLU A 224 -9.17 15.21 -21.64
N ILE A 225 -8.30 14.21 -21.85
CA ILE A 225 -6.86 14.42 -22.05
C ILE A 225 -6.60 15.28 -23.28
N ILE A 226 -7.23 14.95 -24.40
CA ILE A 226 -7.05 15.69 -25.66
C ILE A 226 -7.59 17.12 -25.55
N ASN A 227 -8.79 17.30 -24.98
CA ASN A 227 -9.41 18.62 -24.82
C ASN A 227 -8.64 19.55 -23.88
N ASN A 228 -7.82 19.00 -22.98
CA ASN A 228 -6.97 19.76 -22.06
C ASN A 228 -5.52 19.90 -22.54
N ASN A 229 -5.29 19.84 -23.84
CA ASN A 229 -4.00 20.10 -24.48
C ASN A 229 -2.89 19.08 -24.10
N TYR A 230 -3.19 17.79 -24.18
CA TYR A 230 -2.15 16.76 -24.11
C TYR A 230 -1.11 17.02 -25.22
N SER A 231 0.11 17.26 -24.81
CA SER A 231 1.20 17.64 -25.72
C SER A 231 1.85 16.40 -26.36
N SER A 232 2.23 16.48 -27.64
CA SER A 232 3.06 15.47 -28.30
C SER A 232 4.36 15.19 -27.54
N LYS A 233 4.89 16.19 -26.83
CA LYS A 233 6.08 16.02 -25.98
C LYS A 233 5.87 15.02 -24.84
N ILE A 234 4.64 14.86 -24.33
CA ILE A 234 4.33 13.82 -23.34
C ILE A 234 4.42 12.43 -23.98
N THR A 235 3.95 12.27 -25.22
CA THR A 235 4.09 11.01 -25.96
C THR A 235 5.56 10.69 -26.24
N GLU A 236 6.34 11.69 -26.65
CA GLU A 236 7.79 11.55 -26.84
C GLU A 236 8.51 11.17 -25.54
N LEU A 237 8.12 11.78 -24.41
CA LEU A 237 8.67 11.45 -23.10
C LEU A 237 8.27 10.04 -22.64
N ASN A 238 7.01 9.61 -22.89
CA ASN A 238 6.61 8.23 -22.65
C ASN A 238 7.46 7.24 -23.44
N SER A 239 7.64 7.49 -24.74
CA SER A 239 8.46 6.64 -25.60
C SER A 239 9.93 6.62 -25.15
N TYR A 240 10.45 7.76 -24.70
CA TYR A 240 11.79 7.84 -24.12
C TYR A 240 11.91 7.00 -22.83
N ILE A 241 10.92 7.07 -21.93
CA ILE A 241 10.88 6.29 -20.70
C ILE A 241 10.77 4.79 -21.01
N ASP A 242 9.87 4.42 -21.92
CA ASP A 242 9.67 3.03 -22.31
C ASP A 242 10.92 2.43 -22.99
N TYR A 243 11.65 3.23 -23.76
CA TYR A 243 12.89 2.79 -24.40
C TYR A 243 14.05 2.64 -23.41
N ASN A 244 14.26 3.61 -22.51
CA ASN A 244 15.43 3.63 -21.63
C ASN A 244 15.23 2.86 -20.33
N TYR A 245 13.99 2.75 -19.86
CA TYR A 245 13.64 2.12 -18.58
C TYR A 245 12.70 0.91 -18.73
N GLY A 246 12.04 0.76 -19.88
CA GLY A 246 11.07 -0.30 -20.13
C GLY A 246 11.69 -1.69 -20.27
N SER A 247 12.88 -1.81 -20.85
CA SER A 247 13.63 -3.07 -20.98
C SER A 247 14.39 -3.44 -19.70
N GLU A 248 14.66 -2.47 -18.85
CA GLU A 248 15.23 -2.63 -17.51
C GLU A 248 14.16 -2.69 -16.41
N ARG A 249 12.90 -2.86 -16.78
CA ARG A 249 11.76 -3.01 -15.86
C ARG A 249 12.00 -3.96 -14.69
N LEU A 250 12.97 -4.82 -14.82
CA LEU A 250 13.41 -5.73 -13.77
C LEU A 250 14.43 -5.09 -12.80
N ARG A 251 14.99 -3.92 -13.11
CA ARG A 251 16.05 -3.29 -12.29
C ARG A 251 15.64 -2.01 -11.60
N ASP A 252 14.90 -1.10 -12.28
CA ASP A 252 14.50 0.21 -11.72
C ASP A 252 13.04 0.53 -12.04
N GLU A 253 12.13 -0.21 -11.38
CA GLU A 253 10.69 -0.10 -11.61
C GLU A 253 10.04 1.12 -10.95
N THR A 254 10.82 2.13 -10.58
CA THR A 254 10.31 3.33 -9.90
C THR A 254 9.70 4.35 -10.85
N VAL A 255 10.06 4.28 -12.14
CA VAL A 255 9.64 5.29 -13.14
C VAL A 255 8.40 4.84 -13.88
N GLU A 256 7.29 5.54 -13.67
CA GLU A 256 6.04 5.31 -14.39
C GLU A 256 5.97 6.14 -15.70
N ARG A 257 5.16 5.67 -16.66
CA ARG A 257 4.80 6.48 -17.83
C ARG A 257 4.07 7.74 -17.38
N ILE A 258 4.51 8.89 -17.86
CA ILE A 258 3.88 10.17 -17.50
C ILE A 258 2.39 10.22 -17.90
N GLY A 259 2.02 9.50 -18.96
CA GLY A 259 0.63 9.38 -19.40
C GLY A 259 -0.32 8.79 -18.35
N LYS A 260 0.18 7.92 -17.46
CA LYS A 260 -0.64 7.37 -16.35
C LYS A 260 -1.11 8.46 -15.39
N LYS A 261 -0.31 9.49 -15.12
CA LYS A 261 -0.72 10.64 -14.31
C LYS A 261 -1.99 11.28 -14.89
N TYR A 262 -2.01 11.52 -16.20
CA TYR A 262 -3.17 12.12 -16.88
C TYR A 262 -4.38 11.19 -16.84
N GLN A 263 -4.19 9.90 -17.08
CA GLN A 263 -5.25 8.91 -16.99
C GLN A 263 -5.88 8.89 -15.60
N LYS A 264 -5.09 8.90 -14.53
CA LYS A 264 -5.56 8.96 -13.14
C LYS A 264 -6.34 10.26 -12.85
N ILE A 265 -5.80 11.43 -13.23
CA ILE A 265 -6.47 12.72 -13.02
C ILE A 265 -7.87 12.70 -13.63
N TYR A 266 -8.00 12.29 -14.89
CA TYR A 266 -9.30 12.34 -15.57
C TYR A 266 -10.24 11.22 -15.13
N LEU A 267 -9.72 10.04 -14.78
CA LEU A 267 -10.53 9.01 -14.13
C LEU A 267 -11.17 9.56 -12.84
N TYR A 268 -10.40 10.17 -11.97
CA TYR A 268 -10.93 10.69 -10.70
C TYR A 268 -11.89 11.89 -10.88
N ARG A 269 -11.70 12.70 -11.91
CA ARG A 269 -12.68 13.74 -12.28
C ARG A 269 -14.00 13.14 -12.77
N ILE A 270 -13.95 12.09 -13.58
CA ILE A 270 -15.11 11.37 -14.08
C ILE A 270 -15.84 10.65 -12.93
N LEU A 271 -15.10 10.00 -12.03
CA LEU A 271 -15.69 9.38 -10.84
C LEU A 271 -16.42 10.39 -9.95
N GLY A 272 -15.86 11.59 -9.77
CA GLY A 272 -16.56 12.65 -9.05
C GLY A 272 -17.90 13.03 -9.71
N GLN A 273 -17.95 13.07 -11.05
CA GLN A 273 -19.21 13.30 -11.77
C GLN A 273 -20.18 12.11 -11.64
N ILE A 274 -19.67 10.87 -11.70
CA ILE A 274 -20.48 9.67 -11.50
C ILE A 274 -21.14 9.70 -10.13
N TYR A 275 -20.39 9.99 -9.09
CA TYR A 275 -20.89 10.07 -7.71
C TYR A 275 -21.96 11.13 -7.52
N ASP A 276 -21.81 12.28 -8.17
CA ASP A 276 -22.80 13.35 -8.10
C ASP A 276 -24.09 13.00 -8.88
N ASN A 277 -23.99 12.20 -9.95
CA ASN A 277 -25.13 11.86 -10.82
C ASN A 277 -25.86 10.58 -10.36
N PHE A 278 -25.22 9.72 -9.57
CA PHE A 278 -25.79 8.44 -9.12
C PHE A 278 -25.65 8.25 -7.58
N PRO A 279 -26.18 9.20 -6.78
CA PRO A 279 -25.98 9.15 -5.32
C PRO A 279 -26.59 7.90 -4.67
N ASP A 280 -27.69 7.38 -5.22
CA ASP A 280 -28.38 6.19 -4.66
C ASP A 280 -27.54 4.92 -4.76
N LYS A 281 -26.60 4.87 -5.70
CA LYS A 281 -25.68 3.74 -5.85
C LYS A 281 -24.49 3.80 -4.90
N ILE A 282 -24.14 4.98 -4.39
CA ILE A 282 -23.08 5.17 -3.39
C ILE A 282 -23.50 4.63 -2.03
N ASN A 283 -24.80 4.70 -1.71
CA ASN A 283 -25.39 4.29 -0.44
C ASN A 283 -25.90 2.84 -0.45
N SER A 284 -25.86 2.14 -1.60
CA SER A 284 -26.12 0.71 -1.61
C SER A 284 -24.98 0.01 -0.86
N ASP A 285 -25.31 -1.06 -0.14
CA ASP A 285 -24.40 -1.91 0.61
C ASP A 285 -23.26 -2.54 -0.24
N SER A 286 -23.07 -2.08 -1.46
CA SER A 286 -21.90 -2.35 -2.26
C SER A 286 -20.72 -1.68 -1.59
N GLU A 287 -19.91 -2.47 -0.95
CA GLU A 287 -18.66 -2.15 -0.25
C GLU A 287 -17.67 -1.31 -1.07
N GLN A 288 -17.94 -1.12 -2.32
CA GLN A 288 -17.08 -0.46 -3.31
C GLN A 288 -17.23 1.08 -3.34
N GLY A 289 -18.29 1.65 -2.82
CA GLY A 289 -18.46 3.11 -2.76
C GLY A 289 -17.54 3.82 -1.74
N ASN A 290 -16.90 3.06 -0.87
CA ASN A 290 -15.97 3.55 0.14
C ASN A 290 -14.49 3.24 -0.17
N GLU A 291 -14.19 2.81 -1.38
CA GLU A 291 -12.85 2.40 -1.81
C GLU A 291 -11.81 3.53 -1.86
N PHE A 292 -12.27 4.76 -1.82
CA PHE A 292 -11.36 5.89 -1.72
C PHE A 292 -10.90 6.00 -0.29
N ARG A 293 -9.69 5.50 -0.11
CA ARG A 293 -9.04 5.57 1.17
C ARG A 293 -8.97 6.99 1.68
N GLU A 294 -9.04 7.09 2.96
CA GLU A 294 -8.93 8.35 3.64
C GLU A 294 -7.51 8.89 3.57
N ILE A 295 -6.51 8.02 3.57
CA ILE A 295 -5.10 8.41 3.45
C ILE A 295 -4.38 7.58 2.41
N ASP A 296 -3.39 8.19 1.81
CA ASP A 296 -2.41 7.51 0.98
C ASP A 296 -1.22 7.04 1.84
N LEU A 297 -0.95 5.74 1.86
CA LEU A 297 0.20 5.16 2.56
C LEU A 297 1.52 5.81 2.12
N THR A 298 1.58 6.25 0.87
CA THR A 298 2.72 6.99 0.34
C THR A 298 2.90 8.38 0.95
N SER A 299 1.91 8.86 1.70
CA SER A 299 1.99 10.12 2.44
C SER A 299 2.37 9.94 3.92
N LEU A 300 2.37 8.71 4.44
CA LEU A 300 2.81 8.45 5.81
C LEU A 300 4.33 8.54 5.90
N PRO A 301 4.87 9.41 6.77
CA PRO A 301 6.31 9.45 7.00
C PRO A 301 6.79 8.09 7.48
N TYR A 302 7.99 7.72 7.08
CA TYR A 302 8.67 6.67 7.82
C TYR A 302 8.78 7.18 9.23
N SER A 303 8.22 6.43 10.15
CA SER A 303 8.54 6.68 11.51
C SER A 303 10.06 6.65 11.60
N GLN A 304 10.61 7.58 12.30
CA GLN A 304 12.01 7.54 12.72
C GLN A 304 12.14 6.47 13.79
N LEU A 305 11.74 5.29 13.37
CA LEU A 305 11.90 4.13 14.17
C LEU A 305 13.40 3.97 14.38
N LYS A 306 13.89 4.58 15.45
CA LYS A 306 14.94 3.96 16.23
C LYS A 306 14.43 2.61 16.76
N TYR A 307 13.67 1.90 15.93
CA TYR A 307 13.34 0.54 16.25
C TYR A 307 14.62 -0.24 16.07
N ASN A 308 15.12 -0.68 17.14
CA ASN A 308 15.73 -2.00 17.16
C ASN A 308 14.78 -2.84 16.35
N LEU A 309 15.21 -3.28 15.17
CA LEU A 309 14.44 -4.14 14.29
C LEU A 309 13.83 -5.23 15.16
N VAL A 310 12.55 -5.08 15.51
CA VAL A 310 11.85 -6.08 16.27
C VAL A 310 11.62 -7.21 15.30
N GLY A 311 12.30 -8.29 15.51
CA GLY A 311 12.15 -9.49 14.71
C GLY A 311 13.50 -10.14 14.44
N ASN A 312 13.49 -11.45 14.51
CA ASN A 312 14.61 -12.25 14.05
C ASN A 312 14.82 -11.96 12.55
N GLU A 313 16.02 -11.53 12.19
CA GLU A 313 16.47 -11.86 10.85
C GLU A 313 16.50 -13.38 10.82
N LEU A 314 15.82 -13.98 9.83
CA LEU A 314 15.93 -15.40 9.62
C LEU A 314 17.42 -15.73 9.44
N SER A 315 18.03 -16.34 10.42
CA SER A 315 19.43 -16.76 10.34
C SER A 315 19.49 -18.24 9.95
N TYR A 316 20.27 -18.54 8.96
CA TYR A 316 20.53 -19.91 8.53
C TYR A 316 22.01 -20.04 8.23
N ASN A 317 22.66 -21.00 8.86
CA ASN A 317 24.07 -21.26 8.60
C ASN A 317 24.20 -22.12 7.34
N PHE A 318 24.49 -21.49 6.22
CA PHE A 318 24.75 -22.18 4.97
C PHE A 318 26.11 -22.89 4.94
N ASP A 319 27.06 -22.54 5.81
CA ASP A 319 28.42 -23.09 5.79
C ASP A 319 28.42 -24.55 6.23
N ASP A 320 27.46 -24.96 7.06
CA ASP A 320 27.26 -26.37 7.42
C ASP A 320 26.77 -27.23 6.22
N THR A 321 26.55 -26.62 5.07
CA THR A 321 26.00 -27.29 3.88
C THR A 321 27.02 -27.50 2.77
N ASP A 322 28.25 -27.06 2.95
CA ASP A 322 29.27 -27.12 1.90
C ASP A 322 29.82 -28.55 1.67
N ASN A 323 29.61 -29.46 2.62
CA ASN A 323 30.05 -30.85 2.55
C ASN A 323 28.94 -31.85 2.18
N ILE A 324 27.75 -31.38 1.83
CA ILE A 324 26.61 -32.24 1.45
C ILE A 324 26.16 -31.94 0.03
N THR A 325 25.59 -32.94 -0.63
CA THR A 325 25.03 -32.72 -1.96
C THR A 325 23.85 -31.75 -1.94
N LEU A 326 23.56 -31.12 -3.07
CA LEU A 326 22.41 -30.24 -3.21
C LEU A 326 21.10 -30.93 -2.81
N GLU A 327 20.91 -32.17 -3.22
CA GLU A 327 19.72 -32.96 -2.90
C GLU A 327 19.61 -33.23 -1.39
N GLU A 328 20.72 -33.55 -0.73
CA GLU A 328 20.78 -33.72 0.72
C GLU A 328 20.47 -32.43 1.44
N TRP A 329 21.02 -31.27 0.97
CA TRP A 329 20.69 -29.99 1.52
C TRP A 329 19.21 -29.65 1.38
N LEU A 330 18.61 -29.87 0.19
CA LEU A 330 17.18 -29.61 -0.03
C LEU A 330 16.32 -30.47 0.90
N LYS A 331 16.67 -31.75 1.09
CA LYS A 331 15.91 -32.68 1.93
C LYS A 331 16.17 -32.57 3.44
N LYS A 332 17.13 -31.76 3.87
CA LYS A 332 17.46 -31.61 5.28
C LYS A 332 16.29 -30.96 6.04
N GLU A 333 15.88 -31.60 7.14
CA GLU A 333 14.68 -31.22 7.92
C GLU A 333 14.90 -30.06 8.92
N ASP A 334 16.02 -29.35 8.86
CA ASP A 334 16.38 -28.21 9.73
C ASP A 334 15.37 -27.05 9.67
N ILE A 335 14.65 -26.90 8.56
CA ILE A 335 13.63 -25.88 8.35
C ILE A 335 12.51 -25.91 9.40
N TYR A 336 12.27 -27.05 10.02
CA TYR A 336 11.22 -27.21 11.02
C TYR A 336 11.50 -26.49 12.34
N THR A 337 12.76 -26.48 12.72
CA THR A 337 13.23 -25.74 13.92
C THR A 337 13.15 -24.25 13.68
N ILE A 338 13.69 -23.80 12.54
CA ILE A 338 13.66 -22.39 12.13
C ILE A 338 12.24 -21.85 12.07
N SER A 339 11.31 -22.60 11.49
CA SER A 339 9.91 -22.18 11.38
C SER A 339 9.24 -21.97 12.74
N ARG A 340 9.60 -22.75 13.75
CA ARG A 340 9.06 -22.58 15.11
C ARG A 340 9.72 -21.40 15.83
N GLU A 341 11.02 -21.25 15.70
CA GLU A 341 11.77 -20.20 16.38
C GLU A 341 11.37 -18.80 15.90
N ILE A 342 11.03 -18.67 14.61
CA ILE A 342 10.64 -17.39 14.04
C ILE A 342 9.26 -16.90 14.56
N LEU A 343 8.38 -17.82 15.02
CA LEU A 343 7.04 -17.46 15.51
C LEU A 343 7.05 -16.73 16.86
N SER A 344 8.17 -16.77 17.57
CA SER A 344 8.28 -16.18 18.90
C SER A 344 9.65 -15.54 19.07
N PHE A 345 9.68 -14.25 19.24
CA PHE A 345 10.89 -13.47 19.42
C PHE A 345 10.74 -12.53 20.62
N ASP A 346 11.69 -12.62 21.56
CA ASP A 346 11.62 -11.90 22.83
C ASP A 346 10.22 -11.99 23.46
N ASP A 347 9.63 -10.86 23.81
CA ASP A 347 8.30 -10.77 24.38
C ASP A 347 7.19 -10.62 23.32
N ASN A 348 7.45 -11.05 22.07
CA ASN A 348 6.48 -10.92 21.00
C ASN A 348 6.20 -12.25 20.26
N PHE A 349 4.97 -12.39 19.75
CA PHE A 349 4.60 -13.38 18.76
C PHE A 349 4.56 -12.75 17.37
N LEU A 350 5.14 -13.42 16.38
CA LEU A 350 4.97 -13.06 14.99
C LEU A 350 3.57 -13.48 14.52
N LEU A 351 2.78 -12.54 14.01
CA LEU A 351 1.45 -12.85 13.48
C LEU A 351 1.45 -13.05 11.97
N LYS A 352 2.18 -12.24 11.24
CA LYS A 352 2.32 -12.33 9.79
C LYS A 352 3.68 -11.84 9.35
N GLY A 353 4.25 -12.47 8.33
CA GLY A 353 5.54 -12.05 7.78
C GLY A 353 5.99 -12.87 6.59
N TYR A 354 6.92 -12.27 5.85
CA TYR A 354 7.66 -12.91 4.76
C TYR A 354 9.15 -12.76 5.01
N PHE A 355 9.88 -13.87 4.93
CA PHE A 355 11.32 -13.91 5.17
C PHE A 355 12.01 -14.62 4.02
N SER A 356 13.16 -14.09 3.61
CA SER A 356 13.99 -14.72 2.57
C SER A 356 15.46 -14.55 2.92
N ILE A 357 16.19 -15.65 2.89
CA ILE A 357 17.63 -15.69 3.07
C ILE A 357 18.27 -16.27 1.82
N LYS A 358 19.36 -15.66 1.42
CA LYS A 358 20.10 -16.03 0.20
C LYS A 358 21.59 -16.16 0.47
N LYS A 359 22.19 -17.26 0.02
CA LYS A 359 23.65 -17.39 -0.09
C LYS A 359 24.01 -17.43 -1.58
N LYS A 360 24.84 -16.50 -2.02
CA LYS A 360 25.51 -16.56 -3.32
C LYS A 360 26.79 -17.34 -3.16
N GLU A 361 27.08 -18.28 -4.04
CA GLU A 361 28.32 -19.07 -4.01
C GLU A 361 29.54 -18.29 -4.53
N SER A 362 29.32 -17.14 -5.16
CA SER A 362 30.37 -16.17 -5.49
C SER A 362 29.80 -14.79 -5.81
N GLU A 363 30.68 -13.77 -5.80
CA GLU A 363 30.32 -12.37 -6.11
C GLU A 363 30.07 -12.09 -7.61
N LEU A 364 30.32 -13.06 -8.50
CA LEU A 364 30.07 -12.94 -9.93
C LEU A 364 28.60 -13.15 -10.26
N GLU A 365 27.99 -12.31 -11.07
CA GLU A 365 26.53 -12.18 -11.32
C GLU A 365 25.82 -13.45 -11.85
N ASN A 366 26.52 -14.53 -12.17
CA ASN A 366 25.97 -15.71 -12.85
C ASN A 366 26.16 -17.03 -12.08
N LEU A 367 26.37 -16.99 -10.77
CA LEU A 367 26.67 -18.18 -10.00
C LEU A 367 25.51 -18.69 -9.16
N PRO A 368 25.56 -19.99 -8.78
CA PRO A 368 24.49 -20.64 -8.06
C PRO A 368 24.01 -19.89 -6.82
N LEU A 369 22.72 -19.91 -6.58
CA LEU A 369 22.07 -19.26 -5.46
C LEU A 369 21.29 -20.28 -4.64
N LYS A 370 21.64 -20.45 -3.38
CA LYS A 370 20.80 -21.13 -2.38
C LYS A 370 19.87 -20.11 -1.74
N GLU A 371 18.57 -20.38 -1.76
CA GLU A 371 17.55 -19.51 -1.16
C GLU A 371 16.61 -20.31 -0.28
N ILE A 372 16.26 -19.75 0.86
CA ILE A 372 15.17 -20.21 1.73
C ILE A 372 14.22 -19.06 1.90
N TRP A 373 12.95 -19.24 1.57
CA TRP A 373 11.92 -18.27 1.87
C TRP A 373 10.76 -18.90 2.65
N ILE A 374 10.15 -18.10 3.51
CA ILE A 374 9.07 -18.51 4.43
C ILE A 374 8.00 -17.44 4.45
N HIS A 375 6.77 -17.84 4.20
CA HIS A 375 5.59 -16.99 4.33
C HIS A 375 4.75 -17.47 5.51
N ILE A 376 4.39 -16.57 6.42
CA ILE A 376 3.70 -16.85 7.65
C ILE A 376 2.41 -16.05 7.71
N ASN A 377 1.30 -16.75 7.97
CA ASN A 377 0.02 -16.15 8.34
C ASN A 377 -0.46 -16.72 9.67
N SER A 378 -1.30 -15.98 10.37
CA SER A 378 -1.96 -16.47 11.57
C SER A 378 -3.44 -16.10 11.59
N TYR A 379 -4.20 -16.88 12.36
CA TYR A 379 -5.65 -16.81 12.42
C TYR A 379 -6.12 -17.03 13.85
N LEU A 380 -7.29 -16.48 14.17
CA LEU A 380 -8.07 -16.86 15.32
C LEU A 380 -9.12 -17.88 14.89
N ILE A 381 -9.27 -18.94 15.67
CA ILE A 381 -10.36 -19.91 15.54
C ILE A 381 -11.05 -20.08 16.89
N ARG A 382 -12.31 -20.48 16.91
CA ARG A 382 -12.98 -20.82 18.16
C ARG A 382 -12.36 -22.06 18.80
N LYS A 383 -12.25 -22.09 20.12
CA LYS A 383 -11.69 -23.23 20.89
C LYS A 383 -12.43 -24.53 20.57
N GLU A 384 -13.75 -24.47 20.35
CA GLU A 384 -14.60 -25.63 20.00
C GLU A 384 -14.22 -26.23 18.61
N ASP A 385 -13.73 -25.41 17.68
CA ASP A 385 -13.37 -25.84 16.32
C ASP A 385 -11.94 -26.40 16.19
N LEU A 386 -11.18 -26.43 17.27
CA LEU A 386 -9.78 -26.89 17.23
C LEU A 386 -9.61 -28.30 16.62
N LYS A 387 -10.52 -29.22 16.93
CA LYS A 387 -10.46 -30.58 16.35
C LYS A 387 -10.69 -30.57 14.84
N LYS A 388 -11.62 -29.75 14.35
CA LYS A 388 -11.89 -29.58 12.92
C LYS A 388 -10.70 -28.93 12.23
N CYS A 389 -10.09 -27.90 12.84
CA CYS A 389 -8.92 -27.23 12.36
C CYS A 389 -7.73 -28.20 12.20
N LYS A 390 -7.41 -28.98 13.22
CA LYS A 390 -6.35 -30.00 13.16
C LYS A 390 -6.58 -31.03 12.03
N LYS A 391 -7.83 -31.47 11.85
CA LYS A 391 -8.21 -32.40 10.78
C LYS A 391 -8.07 -31.73 9.41
N PHE A 392 -8.47 -30.46 9.29
CA PHE A 392 -8.43 -29.71 8.04
C PHE A 392 -7.01 -29.52 7.52
N PHE A 393 -6.05 -29.15 8.37
CA PHE A 393 -4.67 -28.92 7.95
C PHE A 393 -3.87 -30.21 7.72
N LYS A 394 -4.28 -31.34 8.34
CA LYS A 394 -3.52 -32.59 8.29
C LYS A 394 -3.24 -33.06 6.86
N GLY A 395 -1.96 -33.19 6.50
CA GLY A 395 -1.52 -33.69 5.19
C GLY A 395 -1.72 -32.72 4.02
N LYS A 396 -2.09 -31.47 4.24
CA LYS A 396 -2.28 -30.51 3.17
C LYS A 396 -0.97 -29.84 2.75
N ASP A 397 -0.83 -29.73 1.45
CA ASP A 397 0.14 -28.85 0.83
C ASP A 397 -0.47 -27.45 0.71
N PHE A 398 0.20 -26.43 1.25
CA PHE A 398 -0.25 -25.04 1.14
C PHE A 398 0.20 -24.37 -0.16
N TRP A 399 1.02 -25.04 -0.94
CA TRP A 399 1.43 -24.56 -2.25
C TRP A 399 0.22 -24.43 -3.20
N GLY A 400 0.24 -23.44 -4.05
CA GLY A 400 -0.86 -23.20 -4.97
C GLY A 400 -2.12 -22.59 -4.34
N ARG A 401 -1.95 -21.81 -3.26
CA ARG A 401 -3.02 -21.07 -2.57
C ARG A 401 -3.95 -21.92 -1.69
N TRP A 402 -3.47 -23.01 -1.18
CA TRP A 402 -4.12 -23.73 -0.08
C TRP A 402 -3.86 -23.08 1.28
N LEU A 403 -2.88 -22.17 1.35
CA LEU A 403 -2.75 -21.27 2.48
C LEU A 403 -3.98 -20.37 2.48
N PRO A 404 -4.75 -20.29 3.59
CA PRO A 404 -5.88 -19.39 3.66
C PRO A 404 -5.39 -17.95 3.49
N GLU A 405 -5.78 -17.32 2.39
CA GLU A 405 -5.44 -15.93 2.06
C GLU A 405 -6.71 -15.16 1.73
N GLY A 406 -6.78 -13.86 2.09
CA GLY A 406 -7.87 -12.98 1.69
C GLY A 406 -7.93 -12.79 0.20
N PHE A 407 -9.14 -12.68 -0.31
CA PHE A 407 -9.34 -12.59 -1.75
C PHE A 407 -9.04 -11.23 -2.34
N ASN A 408 -9.11 -10.17 -1.57
CA ASN A 408 -9.12 -8.80 -2.09
C ASN A 408 -7.89 -7.99 -1.68
N PHE A 409 -6.78 -8.62 -1.39
CA PHE A 409 -5.55 -7.94 -0.98
C PHE A 409 -5.03 -6.91 -1.97
N TYR A 410 -5.26 -7.15 -3.25
CA TYR A 410 -4.69 -6.33 -4.31
C TYR A 410 -5.58 -5.17 -4.72
N GLU A 411 -6.79 -5.06 -4.13
CA GLU A 411 -7.84 -4.25 -4.69
C GLU A 411 -8.32 -3.14 -3.77
N ASN A 412 -7.91 -3.19 -2.52
CA ASN A 412 -8.47 -2.32 -1.52
C ASN A 412 -7.64 -1.06 -1.34
N TRP A 413 -8.20 0.02 -1.80
CA TRP A 413 -7.85 1.36 -1.36
C TRP A 413 -8.42 1.53 0.02
N ILE A 414 -7.56 1.68 1.00
CA ILE A 414 -8.02 1.51 2.35
C ILE A 414 -7.80 2.77 3.10
N GLY A 415 -8.78 3.13 3.89
CA GLY A 415 -8.56 4.01 4.99
C GLY A 415 -7.44 3.42 5.84
N GLU A 416 -6.31 4.06 5.86
CA GLU A 416 -5.11 3.61 6.56
C GLU A 416 -5.25 3.70 8.07
N TYR A 417 -6.36 4.28 8.52
CA TYR A 417 -6.64 4.39 9.95
C TYR A 417 -7.70 3.38 10.38
N PRO A 418 -7.46 2.67 11.47
CA PRO A 418 -8.34 1.62 11.96
C PRO A 418 -9.78 2.05 12.29
N TRP A 419 -10.02 3.35 12.46
CA TRP A 419 -11.36 3.90 12.66
C TRP A 419 -12.07 4.28 11.36
N SER A 420 -11.41 4.17 10.22
CA SER A 420 -12.02 4.43 8.92
C SER A 420 -13.10 3.40 8.63
N LYS A 421 -14.25 3.85 8.14
CA LYS A 421 -15.30 2.94 7.65
C LYS A 421 -14.79 2.09 6.49
N ALA A 422 -13.94 2.64 5.65
CA ALA A 422 -13.31 1.89 4.57
C ALA A 422 -12.46 0.74 5.10
N TYR A 423 -11.73 0.94 6.19
CA TYR A 423 -10.99 -0.12 6.85
C TYR A 423 -11.91 -1.23 7.37
N LEU A 424 -13.01 -0.87 8.02
CA LEU A 424 -13.95 -1.81 8.62
C LEU A 424 -14.73 -2.63 7.57
N ASN A 425 -14.98 -2.07 6.39
CA ASN A 425 -15.77 -2.73 5.34
C ASN A 425 -14.96 -3.70 4.47
N ILE A 426 -13.64 -3.74 4.61
CA ILE A 426 -12.76 -4.55 3.76
C ILE A 426 -12.66 -5.99 4.24
N ILE A 427 -12.99 -6.22 5.51
CA ILE A 427 -12.85 -7.51 6.16
C ILE A 427 -14.06 -8.36 5.87
N GLN A 428 -14.10 -8.92 4.68
CA GLN A 428 -15.09 -9.94 4.35
C GLN A 428 -14.65 -11.32 4.77
N ASP A 429 -15.63 -12.08 5.23
CA ASP A 429 -15.49 -13.47 5.61
C ASP A 429 -14.79 -14.29 4.53
N PHE A 430 -13.62 -14.74 4.85
CA PHE A 430 -12.74 -15.54 4.04
C PHE A 430 -13.31 -16.89 3.65
N GLU A 431 -14.25 -17.36 4.40
CA GLU A 431 -14.55 -18.77 4.58
C GLU A 431 -15.53 -19.31 3.60
N GLU A 432 -16.51 -18.51 3.24
CA GLU A 432 -17.58 -18.96 2.36
C GLU A 432 -17.11 -19.29 0.95
N LYS A 433 -15.94 -18.79 0.54
CA LYS A 433 -15.46 -18.92 -0.84
C LYS A 433 -14.51 -20.10 -1.08
N ARG A 434 -14.09 -20.86 -0.05
CA ARG A 434 -13.05 -21.91 -0.20
C ARG A 434 -13.35 -23.28 0.42
N ASP A 435 -14.58 -23.60 0.75
CA ASP A 435 -14.95 -24.87 1.43
C ASP A 435 -14.13 -25.15 2.70
N ILE A 436 -13.77 -24.11 3.44
CA ILE A 436 -13.09 -24.23 4.73
C ILE A 436 -14.15 -24.52 5.79
N PRO A 437 -14.07 -25.67 6.50
CA PRO A 437 -15.14 -26.13 7.39
C PRO A 437 -15.15 -25.41 8.74
N ILE A 438 -14.30 -24.42 8.91
CA ILE A 438 -14.13 -23.65 10.16
C ILE A 438 -13.94 -22.17 9.84
N LYS A 439 -14.27 -21.30 10.76
CA LYS A 439 -14.03 -19.88 10.65
C LYS A 439 -12.59 -19.54 11.00
N LEU A 440 -11.84 -19.10 10.00
CA LEU A 440 -10.48 -18.59 10.16
C LEU A 440 -10.54 -17.06 10.11
N ILE A 441 -10.34 -16.42 11.25
CA ILE A 441 -10.29 -14.97 11.34
C ILE A 441 -8.84 -14.55 11.24
N PRO A 442 -8.41 -13.87 10.16
CA PRO A 442 -7.04 -13.39 10.05
C PRO A 442 -6.67 -12.50 11.22
N THR A 443 -5.46 -12.63 11.72
CA THR A 443 -4.97 -11.74 12.79
C THR A 443 -4.41 -10.44 12.26
N ALA A 444 -4.05 -10.40 10.99
CA ALA A 444 -3.49 -9.23 10.33
C ALA A 444 -3.87 -9.20 8.85
N HIS A 445 -3.95 -8.00 8.32
CA HIS A 445 -4.24 -7.71 6.91
C HIS A 445 -3.07 -7.01 6.25
N ASP A 446 -2.85 -7.37 4.98
CA ASP A 446 -1.97 -6.62 4.08
C ASP A 446 -2.77 -5.53 3.38
N PHE A 447 -2.29 -4.32 3.46
CA PHE A 447 -2.79 -3.22 2.65
C PHE A 447 -1.78 -2.92 1.56
N ILE A 448 -2.23 -2.94 0.32
CA ILE A 448 -1.40 -2.67 -0.84
C ILE A 448 -1.90 -1.41 -1.51
N ASN A 449 -1.01 -0.47 -1.74
CA ASN A 449 -1.31 0.66 -2.60
C ASN A 449 -1.17 0.22 -4.06
N GLU A 450 -2.28 -0.04 -4.73
CA GLU A 450 -2.28 -0.47 -6.15
C GLU A 450 -1.60 0.51 -7.11
N LYS A 451 -1.57 1.80 -6.77
CA LYS A 451 -0.92 2.79 -7.63
C LYS A 451 0.55 2.44 -7.88
N ASP A 452 1.18 1.79 -6.91
CA ASP A 452 2.63 1.66 -6.88
C ASP A 452 3.13 0.22 -6.77
N SER A 453 2.23 -0.74 -6.51
CA SER A 453 2.58 -2.13 -6.14
C SER A 453 3.31 -2.93 -7.21
N LYS A 454 3.19 -2.58 -8.48
CA LYS A 454 3.85 -3.30 -9.56
C LYS A 454 5.22 -2.72 -9.96
N PHE A 455 5.54 -1.52 -9.52
CA PHE A 455 6.63 -0.73 -10.09
C PHE A 455 7.65 -0.20 -9.09
N CYS A 456 7.45 -0.38 -7.79
CA CYS A 456 8.38 0.09 -6.78
C CYS A 456 9.16 -1.06 -6.14
N LYS A 457 10.42 -1.21 -6.49
CA LYS A 457 11.31 -2.22 -5.87
C LYS A 457 11.70 -1.92 -4.44
N ASN A 458 11.63 -0.67 -4.05
CA ASN A 458 11.86 -0.25 -2.67
C ASN A 458 10.53 -0.27 -1.92
N ASN A 459 10.17 -1.39 -1.43
CA ASN A 459 8.93 -1.86 -0.82
C ASN A 459 8.37 -1.05 0.36
N ILE A 460 8.68 0.21 0.48
CA ILE A 460 8.35 0.98 1.68
C ILE A 460 6.93 1.54 1.62
N SER A 461 6.36 1.64 0.41
CA SER A 461 4.99 2.12 0.20
C SER A 461 4.01 1.05 -0.27
N GLU A 462 4.48 -0.15 -0.56
CA GLU A 462 3.67 -1.16 -1.26
C GLU A 462 2.80 -2.00 -0.33
N LYS A 463 3.30 -2.33 0.84
CA LYS A 463 2.59 -3.18 1.79
C LYS A 463 2.63 -2.57 3.18
N PHE A 464 1.47 -2.43 3.75
CA PHE A 464 1.32 -2.05 5.13
C PHE A 464 0.49 -3.12 5.86
N LEU A 465 0.98 -3.58 7.02
CA LEU A 465 0.29 -4.59 7.81
C LEU A 465 -0.49 -3.93 8.93
N PHE A 466 -1.75 -4.33 9.10
CA PHE A 466 -2.56 -3.94 10.25
C PHE A 466 -3.08 -5.15 11.00
N PRO A 467 -3.30 -5.04 12.30
CA PRO A 467 -4.09 -6.01 13.04
C PRO A 467 -5.50 -6.10 12.44
N SER A 468 -6.12 -7.27 12.53
CA SER A 468 -7.48 -7.42 12.03
C SER A 468 -8.51 -6.67 12.89
N GLU A 469 -9.65 -6.38 12.28
CA GLU A 469 -10.77 -5.65 12.86
C GLU A 469 -11.22 -6.19 14.23
N ILE A 470 -11.24 -7.50 14.41
CA ILE A 470 -11.66 -8.13 15.65
C ILE A 470 -10.90 -7.61 16.87
N PHE A 471 -9.64 -7.22 16.70
CA PHE A 471 -8.87 -6.60 17.77
C PHE A 471 -9.33 -5.16 18.06
N PHE A 472 -9.68 -4.40 17.02
CA PHE A 472 -10.19 -3.04 17.19
C PHE A 472 -11.60 -3.01 17.77
N GLU A 473 -12.46 -3.96 17.39
CA GLU A 473 -13.81 -4.09 17.94
C GLU A 473 -13.82 -4.47 19.44
N ASN A 474 -12.91 -5.35 19.82
CA ASN A 474 -12.89 -5.89 21.19
C ASN A 474 -11.93 -5.14 22.14
N LEU A 475 -10.98 -4.42 21.61
CA LEU A 475 -9.95 -3.73 22.37
C LEU A 475 -9.91 -2.27 21.91
N ASN A 476 -10.08 -1.32 22.78
CA ASN A 476 -10.05 0.10 22.43
C ASN A 476 -8.65 0.52 21.94
N LEU A 477 -8.26 0.03 20.75
CA LEU A 477 -6.95 0.22 20.16
C LEU A 477 -6.81 1.62 19.56
N LYS A 478 -5.61 2.14 19.60
CA LYS A 478 -5.18 3.37 18.93
C LYS A 478 -3.97 3.12 18.06
N TRP A 479 -3.93 3.76 16.94
CA TRP A 479 -2.78 3.75 16.05
C TRP A 479 -2.13 5.14 16.01
N ASN A 480 -0.80 5.19 16.07
CA ASN A 480 -0.04 6.44 16.06
C ASN A 480 0.68 6.71 14.73
N GLY A 481 0.35 5.97 13.68
CA GLY A 481 1.04 6.03 12.40
C GLY A 481 2.13 4.97 12.24
N GLU A 482 2.50 4.28 13.32
CA GLU A 482 3.59 3.30 13.37
C GLU A 482 3.12 1.98 13.96
N ASN A 483 2.64 2.05 15.19
CA ASN A 483 2.23 0.89 15.97
C ASN A 483 0.83 1.06 16.49
N VAL A 484 0.26 -0.05 16.96
CA VAL A 484 -1.08 -0.08 17.53
C VAL A 484 -1.00 -0.36 19.03
N TYR A 485 -1.67 0.47 19.81
CA TYR A 485 -1.61 0.50 21.26
C TYR A 485 -2.98 0.19 21.88
N LEU A 486 -2.95 -0.46 23.03
CA LEU A 486 -4.05 -0.37 23.99
C LEU A 486 -4.03 1.01 24.64
N LEU A 487 -5.21 1.56 24.92
CA LEU A 487 -5.31 2.86 25.59
C LEU A 487 -4.55 2.84 26.93
N GLY A 488 -3.53 3.68 27.06
CA GLY A 488 -2.74 3.84 28.28
C GLY A 488 -1.70 2.75 28.53
N SER A 489 -1.34 1.93 27.54
CA SER A 489 -0.33 0.87 27.68
C SER A 489 0.78 0.96 26.63
N GLU A 490 1.72 0.02 26.71
CA GLU A 490 2.73 -0.21 25.68
C GLU A 490 2.11 -0.69 24.35
N PRO A 491 2.85 -0.67 23.24
CA PRO A 491 2.38 -1.19 21.97
C PRO A 491 1.90 -2.64 22.09
N MET A 492 0.66 -2.90 21.68
CA MET A 492 0.18 -4.27 21.56
C MET A 492 0.66 -4.92 20.27
N PHE A 493 0.69 -4.15 19.17
CA PHE A 493 1.15 -4.62 17.88
C PHE A 493 2.26 -3.74 17.35
N LEU A 494 3.35 -4.38 16.92
CA LEU A 494 4.51 -3.76 16.30
C LEU A 494 4.50 -4.08 14.82
N ILE A 495 4.54 -3.04 13.98
CA ILE A 495 4.46 -3.17 12.53
C ILE A 495 5.85 -2.92 11.96
N ASN A 496 6.43 -3.92 11.33
CA ASN A 496 7.71 -3.82 10.66
C ASN A 496 7.48 -3.74 9.13
N ASN A 497 7.54 -2.54 8.59
CA ASN A 497 7.42 -2.28 7.15
C ASN A 497 8.78 -2.32 6.43
N GLY A 498 9.84 -2.78 7.09
CA GLY A 498 11.15 -2.97 6.51
C GLY A 498 11.26 -4.22 5.64
N LYS A 499 12.47 -4.77 5.50
CA LYS A 499 12.79 -5.91 4.63
C LYS A 499 11.93 -7.17 4.82
N SER A 500 11.35 -7.37 6.00
CA SER A 500 10.60 -8.59 6.31
C SER A 500 9.08 -8.45 6.23
N HIS A 501 8.52 -7.26 6.05
CA HIS A 501 7.06 -7.04 6.11
C HIS A 501 6.38 -7.92 7.14
N SER A 502 6.48 -7.54 8.41
CA SER A 502 6.01 -8.38 9.51
C SER A 502 5.24 -7.59 10.55
N ILE A 503 4.28 -8.25 11.18
CA ILE A 503 3.56 -7.73 12.33
C ILE A 503 3.75 -8.66 13.52
N TYR A 504 4.09 -8.08 14.64
CA TYR A 504 4.29 -8.77 15.90
C TYR A 504 3.24 -8.31 16.91
N SER A 505 2.88 -9.18 17.83
CA SER A 505 2.04 -8.85 18.98
C SER A 505 2.78 -9.13 20.28
N ASN A 506 2.64 -8.23 21.25
CA ASN A 506 3.13 -8.46 22.60
C ASN A 506 2.49 -9.73 23.19
N LYS A 507 3.33 -10.69 23.67
CA LYS A 507 2.88 -11.99 24.17
C LYS A 507 1.87 -11.87 25.29
N LYS A 508 2.20 -11.07 26.32
CA LYS A 508 1.37 -10.93 27.51
C LYS A 508 0.00 -10.34 27.18
N LEU A 509 -0.04 -9.32 26.33
CA LEU A 509 -1.29 -8.66 25.94
C LEU A 509 -2.14 -9.57 25.05
N LEU A 510 -1.53 -10.27 24.08
CA LEU A 510 -2.24 -11.19 23.21
C LEU A 510 -2.75 -12.41 23.97
N GLU A 511 -1.95 -13.00 24.87
CA GLU A 511 -2.38 -14.11 25.72
C GLU A 511 -3.51 -13.69 26.66
N GLY A 512 -3.47 -12.47 27.22
CA GLY A 512 -4.57 -11.91 27.99
C GLY A 512 -5.86 -11.91 27.17
N TYR A 513 -5.83 -11.33 25.97
CA TYR A 513 -6.97 -11.32 25.06
C TYR A 513 -7.48 -12.75 24.73
N LEU A 514 -6.58 -13.70 24.42
CA LEU A 514 -6.95 -15.08 24.10
C LEU A 514 -7.55 -15.85 25.30
N ASN A 515 -7.11 -15.54 26.51
CA ASN A 515 -7.66 -16.12 27.74
C ASN A 515 -9.08 -15.63 28.03
N ASP A 516 -9.32 -14.32 27.81
CA ASP A 516 -10.60 -13.67 28.04
C ASP A 516 -11.61 -13.92 26.89
N SER A 517 -11.12 -14.39 25.75
CA SER A 517 -11.91 -14.71 24.56
C SER A 517 -12.09 -16.22 24.37
N ASP A 518 -13.01 -16.58 23.48
CA ASP A 518 -13.23 -17.97 23.08
C ASP A 518 -12.35 -18.40 21.89
N TYR A 519 -11.25 -17.69 21.66
CA TYR A 519 -10.36 -17.90 20.52
C TYR A 519 -9.05 -18.60 20.91
N ILE A 520 -8.47 -19.28 19.92
CA ILE A 520 -7.12 -19.83 19.94
C ILE A 520 -6.35 -19.34 18.71
N LEU A 521 -5.06 -19.05 18.89
CA LEU A 521 -4.19 -18.61 17.81
C LEU A 521 -3.62 -19.81 17.05
N VAL A 522 -3.71 -19.75 15.73
CA VAL A 522 -3.19 -20.76 14.80
C VAL A 522 -2.28 -20.09 13.78
N TRP A 523 -1.14 -20.68 13.48
CA TRP A 523 -0.26 -20.25 12.41
C TRP A 523 -0.25 -21.23 11.25
N THR A 524 -0.14 -20.72 10.05
CA THR A 524 0.19 -21.47 8.84
C THR A 524 1.46 -20.93 8.23
N ILE A 525 2.32 -21.83 7.81
CA ILE A 525 3.62 -21.53 7.22
C ILE A 525 3.72 -22.24 5.89
N LEU A 526 4.06 -21.50 4.87
CA LEU A 526 4.44 -21.99 3.55
C LEU A 526 5.86 -21.53 3.25
N GLY A 527 6.71 -22.41 2.77
CA GLY A 527 8.06 -22.04 2.40
C GLY A 527 8.70 -22.97 1.40
N GLU A 528 9.87 -22.58 0.97
CA GLU A 528 10.66 -23.32 -0.01
C GLU A 528 12.15 -23.15 0.25
N LYS A 529 12.88 -24.24 0.17
CA LYS A 529 14.31 -24.25 -0.13
C LYS A 529 14.47 -24.43 -1.62
N ARG A 530 15.24 -23.58 -2.29
CA ARG A 530 15.48 -23.70 -3.72
C ARG A 530 16.91 -23.38 -4.10
N TYR A 531 17.32 -23.97 -5.20
CA TYR A 531 18.61 -23.74 -5.82
C TYR A 531 18.41 -23.22 -7.23
N LEU A 532 19.08 -22.13 -7.56
CA LEU A 532 19.01 -21.47 -8.85
C LEU A 532 20.40 -21.46 -9.48
N GLU A 533 20.57 -22.03 -10.67
CA GLU A 533 21.79 -21.99 -11.47
C GLU A 533 21.66 -20.91 -12.58
N GLY A 534 22.57 -19.96 -12.59
CA GLY A 534 22.68 -19.01 -13.70
C GLY A 534 21.55 -17.97 -13.76
N LYS A 535 20.94 -17.82 -14.92
CA LYS A 535 19.88 -16.82 -15.15
C LYS A 535 18.62 -17.16 -14.36
N ILE A 536 17.84 -16.13 -14.02
CA ILE A 536 16.64 -16.14 -13.16
C ILE A 536 15.64 -17.29 -13.45
N ASP A 537 15.67 -17.91 -14.61
CA ASP A 537 14.75 -18.97 -15.05
C ASP A 537 15.32 -20.39 -14.98
N SER A 538 16.53 -20.59 -14.49
CA SER A 538 17.13 -21.92 -14.38
C SER A 538 16.84 -22.53 -13.00
N PHE A 539 15.77 -23.33 -12.92
CA PHE A 539 15.38 -24.06 -11.72
C PHE A 539 16.15 -25.36 -11.61
N SER A 540 16.96 -25.48 -10.58
CA SER A 540 17.81 -26.67 -10.35
C SER A 540 17.32 -27.57 -9.21
N GLY A 541 16.09 -27.37 -8.74
CA GLY A 541 15.42 -28.18 -7.74
C GLY A 541 14.97 -27.39 -6.51
N SER A 542 13.94 -27.91 -5.85
CA SER A 542 13.44 -27.33 -4.61
C SER A 542 12.83 -28.34 -3.65
N MET A 543 12.68 -27.93 -2.40
CA MET A 543 11.86 -28.56 -1.38
C MET A 543 10.82 -27.55 -0.89
N THR A 544 9.56 -27.78 -1.24
CA THR A 544 8.44 -27.01 -0.66
C THR A 544 8.02 -27.64 0.65
N PHE A 545 7.58 -26.82 1.61
CA PHE A 545 7.10 -27.29 2.89
C PHE A 545 5.92 -26.45 3.40
N SER A 546 5.04 -27.13 4.13
CA SER A 546 3.86 -26.54 4.75
C SER A 546 3.78 -26.99 6.20
N GLN A 547 3.53 -26.05 7.11
CA GLN A 547 3.41 -26.36 8.52
C GLN A 547 2.27 -25.56 9.15
N SER A 548 1.70 -26.10 10.25
CA SER A 548 0.78 -25.35 11.08
C SER A 548 1.10 -25.55 12.55
N PHE A 549 0.92 -24.47 13.30
CA PHE A 549 1.15 -24.42 14.75
C PHE A 549 -0.06 -23.81 15.44
N ILE A 550 -0.20 -24.13 16.74
CA ILE A 550 -1.19 -23.51 17.63
C ILE A 550 -0.51 -22.99 18.87
N LEU A 551 -1.09 -21.96 19.46
CA LEU A 551 -0.73 -21.50 20.80
C LEU A 551 -1.62 -22.19 21.81
N GLU A 552 -1.06 -23.06 22.63
CA GLU A 552 -1.79 -23.80 23.67
C GLU A 552 -1.00 -23.75 24.98
N ASN A 553 -1.58 -23.15 26.02
CA ASN A 553 -0.94 -22.94 27.33
C ASN A 553 0.44 -22.25 27.20
N SER A 554 0.49 -21.14 26.48
CA SER A 554 1.70 -20.35 26.18
C SER A 554 2.80 -21.12 25.42
N LEU A 555 2.49 -22.30 24.91
CA LEU A 555 3.42 -23.12 24.13
C LEU A 555 2.98 -23.20 22.66
N ILE A 556 3.94 -22.99 21.77
CA ILE A 556 3.76 -23.17 20.33
C ILE A 556 3.90 -24.65 20.00
N LYS A 557 2.78 -25.30 19.64
CA LYS A 557 2.72 -26.71 19.30
C LYS A 557 2.44 -26.91 17.83
N ARG A 558 3.23 -27.74 17.16
CA ARG A 558 3.02 -28.12 15.76
C ARG A 558 1.84 -29.08 15.65
N ILE A 559 0.95 -28.82 14.73
CA ILE A 559 -0.23 -29.66 14.46
C ILE A 559 -0.23 -30.25 13.05
N HIS A 560 0.59 -29.71 12.15
CA HIS A 560 0.68 -30.18 10.77
C HIS A 560 2.09 -29.98 10.21
N ILE A 561 2.48 -30.88 9.32
CA ILE A 561 3.69 -30.84 8.52
C ILE A 561 3.45 -31.57 7.19
N PHE A 562 3.95 -30.98 6.13
CA PHE A 562 4.00 -31.55 4.79
C PHE A 562 5.24 -31.04 4.07
N SER A 563 5.92 -31.88 3.30
CA SER A 563 7.01 -31.47 2.44
C SER A 563 6.98 -32.22 1.12
N LYS A 564 7.43 -31.57 0.06
CA LYS A 564 7.49 -32.14 -1.28
C LYS A 564 8.79 -31.72 -1.95
N PHE A 565 9.55 -32.72 -2.36
CA PHE A 565 10.75 -32.54 -3.18
C PHE A 565 10.37 -32.41 -4.65
N ASN A 566 10.85 -31.36 -5.30
CA ASN A 566 10.71 -31.09 -6.72
C ASN A 566 12.12 -31.24 -7.35
N PRO A 567 12.38 -32.29 -8.13
CA PRO A 567 13.69 -32.50 -8.74
C PRO A 567 14.00 -31.41 -9.77
N PRO A 568 15.27 -31.18 -10.08
CA PRO A 568 15.66 -30.31 -11.19
C PRO A 568 14.99 -30.74 -12.49
N TRP A 569 14.66 -29.77 -13.33
CA TRP A 569 14.17 -30.06 -14.66
C TRP A 569 15.27 -30.79 -15.44
N LYS A 570 15.03 -32.02 -15.84
CA LYS A 570 15.88 -32.67 -16.80
C LYS A 570 15.64 -31.95 -18.12
N ASN A 571 16.62 -31.18 -18.59
CA ASN A 571 16.63 -30.77 -19.98
C ASN A 571 16.70 -32.07 -20.79
N GLU A 572 15.59 -32.49 -21.39
CA GLU A 572 15.63 -33.47 -22.45
C GLU A 572 16.47 -32.84 -23.56
N LYS A 573 17.67 -33.38 -23.72
CA LYS A 573 18.60 -33.03 -24.80
C LYS A 573 18.07 -33.56 -26.11
#